data_04140279897d02c16a4b62c7c34a74c2
#
_entry.id   04140279897d02c16a4b62c7c34a74c2
#
_cell.length_a   1.000
_cell.length_b   1.000
_cell.length_c   1.000
_cell.angle_alpha   90.00
_cell.angle_beta   90.00
_cell.angle_gamma   90.00
#
_symmetry.space_group_name_H-M   'P 1'
#
loop_
_entity.id
_entity.type
_entity.pdbx_description
1 polymer ?
#
loop_
_entity_poly.entity_id
_entity_poly.type
_entity_poly.pdbx_seq_one_letter_code
_entity_poly.pdbx_strand_id
1 'polypeptide(L)'
;MAPPHRVLRLAPGRLDEAVEVLCLAFTGYPAMRYILDPAPCGAVVGLRHLFGYFTDSRMARGWPVLGVDVDGMLAGAANVTPPGPAPELRSLIERFETLCLALGPAAVERFRTFAEACNEMEPTTPHYYLGSIGVRPGQQGRGVGRALIEAVHELSRRDPASEGVALSTESPDNVALYEHLGYRVVGERQLDWLHTWTMLRPDQSVR
;
A
#
# COMPACT_ATOMS: atom_id res chain seq x y z
N MET A 1 3.72 20.18 -20.74
CA MET A 1 3.14 19.57 -19.51
C MET A 1 2.23 18.44 -19.97
N ALA A 2 2.52 17.20 -19.64
CA ALA A 2 1.62 16.07 -19.96
C ALA A 2 0.26 16.32 -19.30
N PRO A 3 -0.88 15.91 -19.93
CA PRO A 3 -2.19 16.03 -19.29
C PRO A 3 -2.20 15.24 -17.98
N PRO A 4 -2.92 15.74 -16.96
CA PRO A 4 -2.99 15.04 -15.68
C PRO A 4 -3.61 13.65 -15.90
N HIS A 5 -2.98 12.60 -15.36
CA HIS A 5 -3.51 11.25 -15.42
C HIS A 5 -4.86 11.20 -14.68
N ARG A 6 -5.85 10.59 -15.32
CA ARG A 6 -7.14 10.32 -14.67
C ARG A 6 -6.96 9.13 -13.72
N VAL A 7 -7.19 9.37 -12.42
CA VAL A 7 -7.22 8.31 -11.42
C VAL A 7 -8.62 7.74 -11.33
N LEU A 8 -8.71 6.42 -11.34
CA LEU A 8 -9.95 5.65 -11.28
C LEU A 8 -10.02 4.90 -9.96
N ARG A 9 -11.21 4.74 -9.41
CA ARG A 9 -11.47 3.73 -8.39
C ARG A 9 -11.73 2.41 -9.10
N LEU A 10 -10.89 1.41 -8.82
CA LEU A 10 -10.98 0.12 -9.50
C LEU A 10 -12.16 -0.69 -8.96
N ALA A 11 -12.92 -1.29 -9.88
CA ALA A 11 -13.96 -2.26 -9.56
C ALA A 11 -13.36 -3.65 -9.31
N PRO A 12 -14.09 -4.56 -8.61
CA PRO A 12 -13.61 -5.92 -8.33
C PRO A 12 -13.13 -6.71 -9.56
N GLY A 13 -13.73 -6.48 -10.73
CA GLY A 13 -13.29 -7.11 -11.98
C GLY A 13 -11.90 -6.74 -12.47
N ARG A 14 -11.24 -5.73 -11.84
CA ARG A 14 -9.87 -5.31 -12.13
C ARG A 14 -8.87 -5.71 -11.05
N LEU A 15 -9.27 -6.61 -10.14
CA LEU A 15 -8.40 -7.10 -9.05
C LEU A 15 -7.07 -7.63 -9.57
N ASP A 16 -7.13 -8.54 -10.55
CA ASP A 16 -5.94 -9.21 -11.07
C ASP A 16 -4.95 -8.24 -11.73
N GLU A 17 -5.46 -7.21 -12.43
CA GLU A 17 -4.62 -6.17 -13.02
C GLU A 17 -3.91 -5.34 -11.92
N ALA A 18 -4.61 -4.97 -10.85
CA ALA A 18 -4.04 -4.24 -9.73
C ALA A 18 -2.96 -5.07 -9.01
N VAL A 19 -3.25 -6.34 -8.76
CA VAL A 19 -2.31 -7.30 -8.16
C VAL A 19 -1.06 -7.45 -9.02
N GLU A 20 -1.20 -7.59 -10.33
CA GLU A 20 -0.07 -7.69 -11.25
C GLU A 20 0.83 -6.46 -11.20
N VAL A 21 0.25 -5.25 -11.26
CA VAL A 21 1.01 -3.99 -11.16
C VAL A 21 1.78 -3.91 -9.85
N LEU A 22 1.13 -4.23 -8.73
CA LEU A 22 1.77 -4.19 -7.41
C LEU A 22 2.86 -5.26 -7.29
N CYS A 23 2.65 -6.48 -7.76
CA CYS A 23 3.68 -7.52 -7.78
C CYS A 23 4.92 -7.08 -8.56
N LEU A 24 4.74 -6.50 -9.74
CA LEU A 24 5.85 -5.99 -10.56
C LEU A 24 6.60 -4.84 -9.87
N ALA A 25 5.87 -3.92 -9.26
CA ALA A 25 6.46 -2.76 -8.57
C ALA A 25 7.21 -3.15 -7.29
N PHE A 26 6.76 -4.19 -6.59
CA PHE A 26 7.34 -4.64 -5.33
C PHE A 26 8.30 -5.82 -5.45
N THR A 27 8.61 -6.25 -6.68
CA THR A 27 9.65 -7.27 -6.91
C THR A 27 10.99 -6.77 -6.38
N GLY A 28 11.55 -7.50 -5.39
CA GLY A 28 12.82 -7.14 -4.74
C GLY A 28 12.72 -6.01 -3.71
N TYR A 29 11.53 -5.48 -3.42
CA TYR A 29 11.32 -4.44 -2.41
C TYR A 29 11.71 -4.95 -1.00
N PRO A 30 12.39 -4.14 -0.16
CA PRO A 30 12.98 -4.62 1.09
C PRO A 30 12.00 -5.35 2.02
N ALA A 31 10.81 -4.81 2.30
CA ALA A 31 9.82 -5.47 3.14
C ALA A 31 9.36 -6.80 2.55
N MET A 32 9.17 -6.89 1.24
CA MET A 32 8.75 -8.13 0.58
C MET A 32 9.86 -9.20 0.63
N ARG A 33 11.12 -8.80 0.50
CA ARG A 33 12.25 -9.70 0.73
C ARG A 33 12.31 -10.19 2.17
N TYR A 34 12.14 -9.31 3.14
CA TYR A 34 12.11 -9.67 4.56
C TYR A 34 11.02 -10.70 4.86
N ILE A 35 9.82 -10.48 4.36
CA ILE A 35 8.67 -11.36 4.61
C ILE A 35 8.83 -12.70 3.88
N LEU A 36 9.22 -12.68 2.61
CA LEU A 36 9.11 -13.82 1.69
C LEU A 36 10.39 -14.64 1.50
N ASP A 37 11.54 -14.24 2.07
CA ASP A 37 12.80 -14.96 1.89
C ASP A 37 13.21 -15.73 3.17
N PRO A 38 13.23 -17.06 3.17
CA PRO A 38 12.72 -18.00 2.17
C PRO A 38 11.25 -18.40 2.44
N ALA A 39 10.33 -18.14 1.50
CA ALA A 39 8.99 -18.70 1.57
C ALA A 39 8.91 -20.01 0.75
N PRO A 40 8.17 -21.03 1.22
CA PRO A 40 8.04 -22.31 0.52
C PRO A 40 7.50 -22.18 -0.91
N CYS A 41 6.59 -21.22 -1.14
CA CYS A 41 6.02 -20.95 -2.47
C CYS A 41 6.91 -20.12 -3.38
N GLY A 42 8.05 -19.61 -2.89
CA GLY A 42 8.93 -18.68 -3.60
C GLY A 42 8.40 -17.24 -3.65
N ALA A 43 9.32 -16.27 -3.86
CA ALA A 43 9.00 -14.83 -3.73
C ALA A 43 7.91 -14.35 -4.70
N VAL A 44 7.90 -14.80 -5.95
CA VAL A 44 6.92 -14.35 -6.96
C VAL A 44 5.51 -14.80 -6.61
N VAL A 45 5.34 -16.05 -6.21
CA VAL A 45 4.04 -16.60 -5.81
C VAL A 45 3.60 -15.97 -4.48
N GLY A 46 4.53 -15.80 -3.54
CA GLY A 46 4.27 -15.13 -2.26
C GLY A 46 3.79 -13.69 -2.43
N LEU A 47 4.40 -12.91 -3.33
CA LEU A 47 3.95 -11.56 -3.68
C LEU A 47 2.50 -11.56 -4.19
N ARG A 48 2.16 -12.51 -5.09
CA ARG A 48 0.80 -12.61 -5.63
C ARG A 48 -0.22 -12.95 -4.55
N HIS A 49 0.12 -13.81 -3.59
CA HIS A 49 -0.74 -14.10 -2.44
C HIS A 49 -0.92 -12.89 -1.52
N LEU A 50 0.17 -12.19 -1.18
CA LEU A 50 0.11 -10.99 -0.33
C LEU A 50 -0.70 -9.87 -0.97
N PHE A 51 -0.37 -9.46 -2.20
CA PHE A 51 -1.10 -8.38 -2.87
C PHE A 51 -2.51 -8.78 -3.28
N GLY A 52 -2.74 -10.05 -3.58
CA GLY A 52 -4.07 -10.61 -3.77
C GLY A 52 -4.93 -10.38 -2.53
N TYR A 53 -4.46 -10.79 -1.36
CA TYR A 53 -5.17 -10.59 -0.09
C TYR A 53 -5.34 -9.09 0.25
N PHE A 54 -4.28 -8.29 0.11
CA PHE A 54 -4.34 -6.86 0.47
C PHE A 54 -5.32 -6.08 -0.41
N THR A 55 -5.32 -6.33 -1.71
CA THR A 55 -6.20 -5.64 -2.66
C THR A 55 -7.64 -6.10 -2.52
N ASP A 56 -7.85 -7.42 -2.47
CA ASP A 56 -9.16 -8.01 -2.33
C ASP A 56 -9.84 -7.64 -0.99
N SER A 57 -9.07 -7.62 0.11
CA SER A 57 -9.59 -7.21 1.42
C SER A 57 -10.10 -5.78 1.44
N ARG A 58 -9.50 -4.87 0.66
CA ARG A 58 -9.96 -3.49 0.50
C ARG A 58 -11.21 -3.43 -0.36
N MET A 59 -11.21 -4.12 -1.49
CA MET A 59 -12.38 -4.18 -2.36
C MET A 59 -13.59 -4.78 -1.65
N ALA A 60 -13.40 -5.85 -0.88
CA ALA A 60 -14.47 -6.50 -0.10
C ALA A 60 -15.06 -5.57 0.96
N ARG A 61 -14.25 -4.70 1.58
CA ARG A 61 -14.72 -3.69 2.54
C ARG A 61 -15.30 -2.44 1.87
N GLY A 62 -15.28 -2.36 0.54
CA GLY A 62 -15.63 -1.14 -0.17
C GLY A 62 -14.63 0.00 0.03
N TRP A 63 -13.38 -0.30 0.40
CA TRP A 63 -12.31 0.68 0.53
C TRP A 63 -11.69 1.04 -0.82
N PRO A 64 -11.05 2.22 -0.96
CA PRO A 64 -10.48 2.62 -2.22
C PRO A 64 -9.31 1.72 -2.66
N VAL A 65 -9.43 1.17 -3.87
CA VAL A 65 -8.32 0.69 -4.67
C VAL A 65 -8.27 1.60 -5.89
N LEU A 66 -7.18 2.36 -6.02
CA LEU A 66 -7.02 3.36 -7.06
C LEU A 66 -6.16 2.82 -8.20
N GLY A 67 -6.41 3.31 -9.41
CA GLY A 67 -5.62 2.95 -10.58
C GLY A 67 -5.49 4.08 -11.57
N VAL A 68 -4.45 4.01 -12.39
CA VAL A 68 -4.22 4.89 -13.54
C VAL A 68 -4.02 4.05 -14.77
N ASP A 69 -4.84 4.29 -15.79
CA ASP A 69 -4.65 3.68 -17.10
C ASP A 69 -3.78 4.57 -18.00
N VAL A 70 -2.85 3.95 -18.73
CA VAL A 70 -2.05 4.58 -19.77
C VAL A 70 -2.10 3.67 -20.99
N ASP A 71 -2.48 4.21 -22.14
CA ASP A 71 -2.58 3.47 -23.40
C ASP A 71 -3.45 2.19 -23.29
N GLY A 72 -4.54 2.26 -22.54
CA GLY A 72 -5.49 1.15 -22.37
C GLY A 72 -5.05 0.05 -21.38
N MET A 73 -3.94 0.25 -20.66
CA MET A 73 -3.39 -0.71 -19.70
C MET A 73 -3.24 -0.06 -18.33
N LEU A 74 -3.49 -0.82 -17.26
CA LEU A 74 -3.27 -0.35 -15.88
C LEU A 74 -1.77 -0.14 -15.65
N ALA A 75 -1.37 1.12 -15.56
CA ALA A 75 0.03 1.53 -15.39
C ALA A 75 0.44 1.70 -13.92
N GLY A 76 -0.51 1.98 -13.03
CA GLY A 76 -0.27 2.14 -11.60
C GLY A 76 -1.47 1.77 -10.77
N ALA A 77 -1.24 1.29 -9.54
CA ALA A 77 -2.27 0.93 -8.58
C ALA A 77 -1.88 1.35 -7.16
N ALA A 78 -2.89 1.64 -6.33
CA ALA A 78 -2.70 1.94 -4.92
C ALA A 78 -3.83 1.35 -4.07
N ASN A 79 -3.45 0.74 -2.95
CA ASN A 79 -4.34 0.22 -1.92
C ASN A 79 -4.44 1.24 -0.78
N VAL A 80 -5.65 1.68 -0.47
CA VAL A 80 -5.91 2.74 0.50
C VAL A 80 -6.88 2.25 1.58
N THR A 81 -6.58 2.58 2.83
CA THR A 81 -7.46 2.31 3.99
C THR A 81 -7.97 3.64 4.51
N PRO A 82 -9.28 3.89 4.60
CA PRO A 82 -9.84 5.10 5.21
C PRO A 82 -9.72 5.07 6.73
N PRO A 83 -9.84 6.22 7.42
CA PRO A 83 -9.86 6.28 8.87
C PRO A 83 -11.05 5.52 9.46
N GLY A 84 -10.91 5.09 10.70
CA GLY A 84 -11.97 4.42 11.45
C GLY A 84 -11.85 2.89 11.50
N PRO A 85 -12.77 2.23 12.23
CA PRO A 85 -12.69 0.79 12.45
C PRO A 85 -12.94 0.00 11.16
N ALA A 86 -12.15 -1.06 11.00
CA ALA A 86 -12.32 -1.95 9.86
C ALA A 86 -13.58 -2.83 10.04
N PRO A 87 -14.48 -2.90 9.04
CA PRO A 87 -15.57 -3.87 9.08
C PRO A 87 -15.04 -5.30 9.15
N GLU A 88 -15.53 -6.07 10.10
CA GLU A 88 -15.23 -7.49 10.19
C GLU A 88 -16.03 -8.26 9.12
N LEU A 89 -15.32 -8.92 8.23
CA LEU A 89 -15.93 -9.76 7.20
C LEU A 89 -15.42 -11.19 7.37
N ARG A 90 -16.34 -12.11 7.67
CA ARG A 90 -16.02 -13.54 7.86
C ARG A 90 -15.24 -14.14 6.69
N SER A 91 -15.61 -13.76 5.47
CA SER A 91 -14.91 -14.22 4.26
C SER A 91 -13.43 -13.82 4.21
N LEU A 92 -13.01 -12.78 4.91
CA LEU A 92 -11.61 -12.37 4.96
C LEU A 92 -10.78 -13.19 5.95
N ILE A 93 -11.42 -13.80 6.95
CA ILE A 93 -10.74 -14.73 7.87
C ILE A 93 -10.29 -15.97 7.07
N GLU A 94 -11.18 -16.58 6.30
CA GLU A 94 -10.88 -17.74 5.47
C GLU A 94 -9.81 -17.45 4.41
N ARG A 95 -9.84 -16.24 3.82
CA ARG A 95 -8.82 -15.78 2.86
C ARG A 95 -7.47 -15.57 3.53
N PHE A 96 -7.45 -15.04 4.76
CA PHE A 96 -6.22 -14.88 5.53
C PHE A 96 -5.60 -16.23 5.93
N GLU A 97 -6.43 -17.21 6.31
CA GLU A 97 -5.97 -18.58 6.56
C GLU A 97 -5.35 -19.20 5.30
N THR A 98 -5.99 -19.00 4.14
CA THR A 98 -5.45 -19.45 2.85
C THR A 98 -4.09 -18.79 2.55
N LEU A 99 -3.97 -17.48 2.80
CA LEU A 99 -2.69 -16.76 2.68
C LEU A 99 -1.62 -17.38 3.60
N CYS A 100 -1.95 -17.60 4.86
CA CYS A 100 -1.02 -18.17 5.85
C CYS A 100 -0.52 -19.57 5.44
N LEU A 101 -1.42 -20.40 4.91
CA LEU A 101 -1.05 -21.72 4.38
C LEU A 101 -0.10 -21.63 3.19
N ALA A 102 -0.35 -20.71 2.27
CA ALA A 102 0.48 -20.52 1.09
C ALA A 102 1.89 -19.99 1.43
N LEU A 103 1.99 -19.06 2.38
CA LEU A 103 3.26 -18.46 2.77
C LEU A 103 4.11 -19.38 3.67
N GLY A 104 3.47 -20.24 4.45
CA GLY A 104 4.13 -21.08 5.45
C GLY A 104 4.49 -20.31 6.74
N PRO A 105 4.77 -21.06 7.84
CA PRO A 105 4.84 -20.48 9.19
C PRO A 105 5.93 -19.42 9.36
N ALA A 106 7.11 -19.60 8.79
CA ALA A 106 8.20 -18.65 8.94
C ALA A 106 7.94 -17.31 8.24
N ALA A 107 7.34 -17.32 7.04
CA ALA A 107 6.95 -16.08 6.34
C ALA A 107 5.77 -15.39 7.03
N VAL A 108 4.83 -16.15 7.57
CA VAL A 108 3.71 -15.60 8.36
C VAL A 108 4.21 -14.92 9.62
N GLU A 109 5.19 -15.51 10.32
CA GLU A 109 5.77 -14.90 11.52
C GLU A 109 6.46 -13.57 11.18
N ARG A 110 7.31 -13.53 10.14
CA ARG A 110 7.93 -12.28 9.69
C ARG A 110 6.91 -11.23 9.23
N PHE A 111 5.86 -11.66 8.55
CA PHE A 111 4.76 -10.77 8.17
C PHE A 111 4.07 -10.17 9.40
N ARG A 112 3.81 -10.96 10.44
CA ARG A 112 3.21 -10.46 11.69
C ARG A 112 4.15 -9.49 12.41
N THR A 113 5.42 -9.84 12.58
CA THR A 113 6.42 -8.97 13.19
C THR A 113 6.52 -7.63 12.46
N PHE A 114 6.54 -7.65 11.12
CA PHE A 114 6.53 -6.43 10.32
C PHE A 114 5.24 -5.61 10.48
N ALA A 115 4.08 -6.26 10.43
CA ALA A 115 2.79 -5.61 10.59
C ALA A 115 2.63 -4.99 11.99
N GLU A 116 3.05 -5.69 13.04
CA GLU A 116 3.04 -5.17 14.42
C GLU A 116 3.93 -3.94 14.55
N ALA A 117 5.15 -3.98 14.02
CA ALA A 117 6.05 -2.83 14.04
C ALA A 117 5.46 -1.61 13.30
N CYS A 118 4.81 -1.80 12.16
CA CYS A 118 4.12 -0.72 11.45
C CYS A 118 2.96 -0.17 12.26
N ASN A 119 2.13 -1.04 12.86
CA ASN A 119 0.98 -0.65 13.67
C ASN A 119 1.39 0.15 14.93
N GLU A 120 2.48 -0.25 15.60
CA GLU A 120 2.99 0.45 16.78
C GLU A 120 3.45 1.89 16.48
N MET A 121 3.86 2.14 15.23
CA MET A 121 4.32 3.46 14.78
C MET A 121 3.21 4.27 14.10
N GLU A 122 2.03 3.67 13.89
CA GLU A 122 0.93 4.34 13.20
C GLU A 122 0.45 5.56 14.02
N PRO A 123 0.23 6.73 13.37
CA PRO A 123 -0.26 7.92 14.06
C PRO A 123 -1.60 7.66 14.74
N THR A 124 -1.80 8.22 15.93
CA THR A 124 -3.07 8.12 16.68
C THR A 124 -4.17 9.01 16.12
N THR A 125 -3.82 10.04 15.33
CA THR A 125 -4.78 10.91 14.66
C THR A 125 -5.49 10.16 13.53
N PRO A 126 -6.80 10.35 13.34
CA PRO A 126 -7.52 9.72 12.23
C PRO A 126 -6.91 10.10 10.87
N HIS A 127 -6.57 9.10 10.05
CA HIS A 127 -5.90 9.34 8.78
C HIS A 127 -6.23 8.26 7.73
N TYR A 128 -6.04 8.59 6.47
CA TYR A 128 -5.97 7.60 5.41
C TYR A 128 -4.60 6.90 5.44
N TYR A 129 -4.59 5.59 5.35
CA TYR A 129 -3.34 4.83 5.23
C TYR A 129 -3.11 4.35 3.79
N LEU A 130 -2.03 4.82 3.17
CA LEU A 130 -1.57 4.37 1.86
C LEU A 130 -0.77 3.07 2.05
N GLY A 131 -1.47 1.93 2.03
CA GLY A 131 -0.90 0.62 2.37
C GLY A 131 0.03 0.05 1.30
N SER A 132 -0.19 0.37 0.03
CA SER A 132 0.75 0.06 -1.06
C SER A 132 0.48 0.94 -2.25
N ILE A 133 1.54 1.33 -2.96
CA ILE A 133 1.46 2.05 -4.22
C ILE A 133 2.54 1.54 -5.16
N GLY A 134 2.17 1.23 -6.39
CA GLY A 134 3.08 0.71 -7.40
C GLY A 134 2.82 1.30 -8.78
N VAL A 135 3.89 1.47 -9.54
CA VAL A 135 3.84 1.85 -10.95
C VAL A 135 4.56 0.77 -11.74
N ARG A 136 3.92 0.28 -12.78
CA ARG A 136 4.46 -0.75 -13.68
C ARG A 136 5.84 -0.32 -14.19
N PRO A 137 6.85 -1.21 -14.18
CA PRO A 137 8.13 -0.94 -14.84
C PRO A 137 7.92 -0.46 -16.28
N GLY A 138 8.69 0.56 -16.70
CA GLY A 138 8.51 1.21 -18.00
C GLY A 138 7.45 2.31 -18.05
N GLN A 139 6.61 2.46 -17.05
CA GLN A 139 5.65 3.57 -16.89
C GLN A 139 6.07 4.57 -15.80
N GLN A 140 7.20 4.32 -15.14
CA GLN A 140 7.78 5.21 -14.13
C GLN A 140 8.30 6.52 -14.78
N GLY A 141 8.43 7.58 -13.97
CA GLY A 141 8.87 8.90 -14.46
C GLY A 141 7.82 9.67 -15.27
N ARG A 142 6.65 9.08 -15.55
CA ARG A 142 5.56 9.69 -16.33
C ARG A 142 4.48 10.38 -15.47
N GLY A 143 4.69 10.51 -14.16
CA GLY A 143 3.75 11.15 -13.25
C GLY A 143 2.63 10.26 -12.71
N VAL A 144 2.58 8.96 -13.07
CA VAL A 144 1.54 8.01 -12.64
C VAL A 144 1.49 7.88 -11.10
N GLY A 145 2.64 7.65 -10.45
CA GLY A 145 2.70 7.55 -8.98
C GLY A 145 2.29 8.84 -8.28
N ARG A 146 2.71 9.98 -8.82
CA ARG A 146 2.31 11.29 -8.31
C ARG A 146 0.80 11.49 -8.38
N ALA A 147 0.17 11.14 -9.51
CA ALA A 147 -1.28 11.25 -9.66
C ALA A 147 -2.04 10.38 -8.64
N LEU A 148 -1.56 9.16 -8.37
CA LEU A 148 -2.13 8.28 -7.33
C LEU A 148 -2.01 8.89 -5.94
N ILE A 149 -0.83 9.41 -5.56
CA ILE A 149 -0.62 10.04 -4.26
C ILE A 149 -1.51 11.29 -4.09
N GLU A 150 -1.58 12.15 -5.10
CA GLU A 150 -2.44 13.34 -5.09
C GLU A 150 -3.93 12.96 -4.94
N ALA A 151 -4.37 11.85 -5.56
CA ALA A 151 -5.73 11.35 -5.40
C ALA A 151 -6.01 10.87 -3.96
N VAL A 152 -5.04 10.22 -3.30
CA VAL A 152 -5.17 9.85 -1.88
C VAL A 152 -5.22 11.08 -0.98
N HIS A 153 -4.40 12.09 -1.23
CA HIS A 153 -4.47 13.38 -0.52
C HIS A 153 -5.85 14.05 -0.68
N GLU A 154 -6.44 13.94 -1.87
CA GLU A 154 -7.77 14.50 -2.12
C GLU A 154 -8.87 13.72 -1.41
N LEU A 155 -8.77 12.39 -1.32
CA LEU A 155 -9.68 11.59 -0.50
C LEU A 155 -9.64 12.03 0.97
N SER A 156 -8.45 12.21 1.54
CA SER A 156 -8.25 12.65 2.91
C SER A 156 -8.86 14.04 3.15
N ARG A 157 -8.53 15.02 2.30
CA ARG A 157 -9.06 16.40 2.45
C ARG A 157 -10.58 16.51 2.36
N ARG A 158 -11.24 15.60 1.62
CA ARG A 158 -12.70 15.59 1.48
C ARG A 158 -13.41 14.84 2.59
N ASP A 159 -12.69 14.06 3.36
CA ASP A 159 -13.26 13.29 4.47
C ASP A 159 -13.09 14.05 5.78
N PRO A 160 -14.19 14.56 6.37
CA PRO A 160 -14.12 15.30 7.64
C PRO A 160 -13.63 14.44 8.81
N ALA A 161 -13.60 13.12 8.66
CA ALA A 161 -13.06 12.19 9.66
C ALA A 161 -11.53 12.02 9.54
N SER A 162 -10.89 12.63 8.53
CA SER A 162 -9.44 12.49 8.30
C SER A 162 -8.68 13.76 8.65
N GLU A 163 -7.50 13.60 9.23
CA GLU A 163 -6.56 14.68 9.51
C GLU A 163 -5.29 14.61 8.66
N GLY A 164 -5.17 13.59 7.79
CA GLY A 164 -4.01 13.43 6.93
C GLY A 164 -3.89 12.07 6.26
N VAL A 165 -2.73 11.82 5.67
CA VAL A 165 -2.37 10.55 5.04
C VAL A 165 -1.10 10.02 5.66
N ALA A 166 -1.12 8.76 6.12
CA ALA A 166 0.04 8.03 6.59
C ALA A 166 0.44 6.92 5.61
N LEU A 167 1.68 6.52 5.68
CA LEU A 167 2.25 5.37 4.96
C LEU A 167 3.48 4.84 5.71
N SER A 168 3.90 3.61 5.36
CA SER A 168 5.22 3.10 5.74
C SER A 168 6.06 2.83 4.50
N THR A 169 7.39 2.95 4.64
CA THR A 169 8.35 2.66 3.58
C THR A 169 9.65 2.12 4.15
N GLU A 170 10.33 1.26 3.37
CA GLU A 170 11.59 0.60 3.72
C GLU A 170 12.71 0.98 2.74
N SER A 171 12.52 2.08 2.01
CA SER A 171 13.50 2.64 1.08
C SER A 171 13.86 4.07 1.45
N PRO A 172 15.14 4.40 1.70
CA PRO A 172 15.57 5.78 1.94
C PRO A 172 15.23 6.74 0.80
N ASP A 173 15.26 6.25 -0.44
CA ASP A 173 14.90 7.05 -1.62
C ASP A 173 13.40 7.44 -1.58
N ASN A 174 12.56 6.53 -1.09
CA ASN A 174 11.14 6.82 -0.92
C ASN A 174 10.91 7.81 0.24
N VAL A 175 11.70 7.76 1.32
CA VAL A 175 11.62 8.76 2.40
C VAL A 175 11.84 10.15 1.81
N ALA A 176 12.93 10.35 1.06
CA ALA A 176 13.22 11.63 0.43
C ALA A 176 12.11 12.08 -0.55
N LEU A 177 11.56 11.14 -1.33
CA LEU A 177 10.43 11.40 -2.23
C LEU A 177 9.20 11.88 -1.46
N TYR A 178 8.82 11.18 -0.40
CA TYR A 178 7.64 11.54 0.39
C TYR A 178 7.82 12.85 1.16
N GLU A 179 9.03 13.17 1.65
CA GLU A 179 9.34 14.47 2.24
C GLU A 179 9.07 15.62 1.27
N HIS A 180 9.45 15.48 -0.01
CA HIS A 180 9.13 16.47 -1.06
C HIS A 180 7.62 16.59 -1.33
N LEU A 181 6.82 15.60 -0.95
CA LEU A 181 5.36 15.60 -1.05
C LEU A 181 4.67 16.07 0.25
N GLY A 182 5.45 16.55 1.22
CA GLY A 182 4.96 17.11 2.48
C GLY A 182 4.74 16.10 3.60
N TYR A 183 5.23 14.87 3.46
CA TYR A 183 5.28 13.92 4.55
C TYR A 183 6.45 14.21 5.48
N ARG A 184 6.33 13.76 6.72
CA ARG A 184 7.41 13.74 7.71
C ARG A 184 7.49 12.37 8.37
N VAL A 185 8.67 11.93 8.72
CA VAL A 185 8.85 10.72 9.53
C VAL A 185 8.27 10.96 10.91
N VAL A 186 7.41 10.05 11.36
CA VAL A 186 6.76 10.07 12.68
C VAL A 186 7.12 8.86 13.54
N GLY A 187 7.70 7.83 12.95
CA GLY A 187 8.23 6.65 13.62
C GLY A 187 9.21 5.91 12.73
N GLU A 188 10.13 5.21 13.36
CA GLU A 188 11.07 4.33 12.68
C GLU A 188 11.35 3.09 13.53
N ARG A 189 11.63 1.97 12.86
CA ARG A 189 11.93 0.69 13.51
C ARG A 189 12.95 -0.10 12.70
N GLN A 190 13.86 -0.75 13.42
CA GLN A 190 14.78 -1.74 12.86
C GLN A 190 14.26 -3.15 13.17
N LEU A 191 14.09 -3.96 12.14
CA LEU A 191 13.72 -5.37 12.21
C LEU A 191 14.82 -6.19 11.52
N ASP A 192 15.72 -6.78 12.27
CA ASP A 192 16.93 -7.41 11.75
C ASP A 192 17.68 -6.45 10.80
N TRP A 193 17.77 -6.81 9.53
CA TRP A 193 18.39 -5.96 8.49
C TRP A 193 17.42 -4.98 7.84
N LEU A 194 16.09 -5.09 8.10
CA LEU A 194 15.07 -4.22 7.52
C LEU A 194 14.88 -2.97 8.38
N HIS A 195 15.04 -1.79 7.78
CA HIS A 195 14.64 -0.53 8.41
C HIS A 195 13.31 -0.06 7.79
N THR A 196 12.33 0.26 8.62
CA THR A 196 11.03 0.80 8.22
C THR A 196 10.79 2.18 8.84
N TRP A 197 10.23 3.08 8.05
CA TRP A 197 9.82 4.42 8.46
C TRP A 197 8.31 4.56 8.29
N THR A 198 7.63 5.04 9.31
CA THR A 198 6.25 5.51 9.19
C THR A 198 6.25 7.01 8.99
N MET A 199 5.51 7.46 7.99
CA MET A 199 5.47 8.87 7.60
C MET A 199 4.02 9.37 7.60
N LEU A 200 3.83 10.62 8.00
CA LEU A 200 2.53 11.31 8.03
C LEU A 200 2.62 12.61 7.26
N ARG A 201 1.65 12.84 6.39
CA ARG A 201 1.35 14.14 5.80
C ARG A 201 0.04 14.64 6.39
N PRO A 202 0.06 15.65 7.28
CA PRO A 202 -1.17 16.24 7.79
C PRO A 202 -1.90 17.00 6.67
N ASP A 203 -3.22 16.98 6.69
CA ASP A 203 -3.99 17.86 5.86
C ASP A 203 -3.85 19.30 6.36
N GLN A 204 -3.75 20.25 5.43
CA GLN A 204 -3.74 21.65 5.82
C GLN A 204 -5.15 21.99 6.34
N SER A 205 -5.20 22.46 7.59
CA SER A 205 -6.46 22.99 8.11
C SER A 205 -6.95 24.10 7.17
N VAL A 206 -8.10 23.89 6.57
CA VAL A 206 -8.81 24.97 5.88
C VAL A 206 -9.17 25.98 6.97
N ARG A 207 -8.41 27.06 7.05
CA ARG A 207 -8.71 28.20 7.93
C ARG A 207 -9.86 29.00 7.34
#